data_0bac813f515ee1a4941a3ab8aeef189a
#
_entry.id   0bac813f515ee1a4941a3ab8aeef189a
#
_cell.length_a   1.000
_cell.length_b   1.000
_cell.length_c   1.000
_cell.angle_alpha   90.00
_cell.angle_beta   90.00
_cell.angle_gamma   90.00
#
_symmetry.space_group_name_H-M   'P 1'
#
loop_
_entity.id
_entity.type
_entity.pdbx_description
1 polymer ?
#
loop_
_entity_poly.entity_id
_entity_poly.type
_entity_poly.pdbx_seq_one_letter_code
_entity_poly.pdbx_strand_id
1 'polypeptide(L)'
;MAAAAAAAVAAEVAVAVAADRVGLGWRPALAAGIVAHLEQIDVLELIAEDHFDASGRQLRALRSLGAQRPLMVHGVAMGLASASVVQPARLQRMARLVDALAPEAWSEHLAFVRAGGVEIGHLAAPPRTPATVAGTIANLERARAVVGSAPQMENIATLIAPPASTLDEAEWLGQIAGGAKVDLLLDLHNLYANAVNFGLDPATLLLQLPLARVRTVHISGGHWIAEPGHATRRRLLDDHVHDVPDQVFALLALLARHAPQPLTVILERDGQFPGFAHLLGQLDAARAALRSGRTEAQAHAQPAGQAA
;
A
#
# COMPACT_ATOMS: atom_id res chain seq x y z
N MET A 1 -33.48 24.19 24.40
CA MET A 1 -32.32 24.89 23.79
C MET A 1 -31.00 24.16 24.03
N ALA A 2 -30.71 23.62 25.21
CA ALA A 2 -29.46 22.86 25.45
C ALA A 2 -29.32 21.54 24.62
N ALA A 3 -30.43 20.83 24.39
CA ALA A 3 -30.42 19.60 23.58
C ALA A 3 -30.18 19.83 22.09
N ALA A 4 -30.62 20.98 21.55
CA ALA A 4 -30.36 21.37 20.16
C ALA A 4 -28.89 21.80 19.92
N ALA A 5 -28.29 22.46 20.93
CA ALA A 5 -26.86 22.82 20.89
C ALA A 5 -25.96 21.59 21.00
N ALA A 6 -26.32 20.61 21.84
CA ALA A 6 -25.59 19.34 21.96
C ALA A 6 -25.69 18.49 20.67
N ALA A 7 -26.86 18.50 20.00
CA ALA A 7 -27.03 17.84 18.72
C ALA A 7 -26.26 18.52 17.57
N ALA A 8 -26.16 19.85 17.59
CA ALA A 8 -25.36 20.60 16.62
C ALA A 8 -23.84 20.36 16.80
N VAL A 9 -23.36 20.32 18.05
CA VAL A 9 -21.94 19.99 18.35
C VAL A 9 -21.65 18.53 18.03
N ALA A 10 -22.60 17.61 18.27
CA ALA A 10 -22.45 16.19 17.88
C ALA A 10 -22.48 16.01 16.35
N ALA A 11 -23.26 16.83 15.61
CA ALA A 11 -23.27 16.81 14.15
C ALA A 11 -21.99 17.42 13.55
N GLU A 12 -21.39 18.41 14.19
CA GLU A 12 -20.11 19.00 13.78
C GLU A 12 -18.92 18.08 14.06
N VAL A 13 -18.99 17.23 15.08
CA VAL A 13 -17.99 16.18 15.36
C VAL A 13 -18.15 14.96 14.44
N ALA A 14 -19.33 14.80 13.80
CA ALA A 14 -19.66 13.60 13.02
C ALA A 14 -19.30 13.68 11.54
N VAL A 15 -18.71 14.76 11.04
CA VAL A 15 -18.23 14.89 9.63
C VAL A 15 -16.91 15.63 9.58
N ALA A 16 -15.92 15.18 10.28
CA ALA A 16 -14.58 15.27 9.74
C ALA A 16 -14.50 14.18 8.67
N VAL A 17 -14.88 14.50 7.44
CA VAL A 17 -14.59 13.63 6.28
C VAL A 17 -13.09 13.36 6.37
N ALA A 18 -12.73 12.10 6.64
CA ALA A 18 -11.33 11.74 6.72
C ALA A 18 -10.65 12.21 5.43
N ALA A 19 -9.68 13.10 5.55
CA ALA A 19 -8.99 13.68 4.39
C ALA A 19 -7.93 12.71 3.88
N ASP A 20 -7.57 12.83 2.62
CA ASP A 20 -6.40 12.14 2.08
C ASP A 20 -5.15 12.53 2.90
N ARG A 21 -4.26 11.57 3.16
CA ARG A 21 -3.04 11.73 3.94
C ARG A 21 -1.84 11.31 3.12
N VAL A 22 -0.68 11.96 3.38
CA VAL A 22 0.58 11.63 2.72
C VAL A 22 1.66 11.44 3.77
N GLY A 23 2.29 10.28 3.76
CA GLY A 23 3.30 9.87 4.70
C GLY A 23 4.54 9.28 4.06
N LEU A 24 5.42 8.76 4.90
CA LEU A 24 6.74 8.27 4.53
C LEU A 24 7.04 6.94 5.22
N GLY A 25 7.65 6.01 4.50
CA GLY A 25 8.25 4.82 5.07
C GLY A 25 9.35 5.19 6.06
N TRP A 26 9.24 4.71 7.31
CA TRP A 26 10.27 4.87 8.32
C TRP A 26 11.49 4.04 7.95
N ARG A 27 12.63 4.69 7.85
CA ARG A 27 13.94 4.04 7.75
C ARG A 27 14.88 4.72 8.75
N PRO A 28 15.74 3.97 9.47
CA PRO A 28 16.66 4.56 10.45
C PRO A 28 17.50 5.71 9.89
N ALA A 29 17.91 5.61 8.61
CA ALA A 29 18.68 6.66 7.95
C ALA A 29 17.90 7.97 7.75
N LEU A 30 16.58 7.93 7.75
CA LEU A 30 15.69 9.09 7.60
C LEU A 30 15.23 9.67 8.93
N ALA A 31 15.53 9.02 10.07
CA ALA A 31 14.97 9.35 11.38
C ALA A 31 15.17 10.83 11.77
N ALA A 32 16.35 11.38 11.56
CA ALA A 32 16.64 12.78 11.90
C ALA A 32 15.79 13.77 11.06
N GLY A 33 15.67 13.50 9.76
CA GLY A 33 14.84 14.30 8.85
C GLY A 33 13.35 14.19 9.20
N ILE A 34 12.86 12.98 9.46
CA ILE A 34 11.46 12.74 9.86
C ILE A 34 11.13 13.51 11.13
N VAL A 35 11.96 13.43 12.17
CA VAL A 35 11.72 14.14 13.44
C VAL A 35 11.77 15.66 13.26
N ALA A 36 12.69 16.17 12.43
CA ALA A 36 12.81 17.60 12.15
C ALA A 36 11.65 18.19 11.32
N HIS A 37 10.90 17.36 10.59
CA HIS A 37 9.83 17.77 9.68
C HIS A 37 8.53 17.00 9.93
N LEU A 38 8.30 16.56 11.16
CA LEU A 38 7.20 15.69 11.52
C LEU A 38 5.82 16.30 11.19
N GLU A 39 5.71 17.65 11.24
CA GLU A 39 4.49 18.37 10.90
C GLU A 39 4.09 18.28 9.42
N GLN A 40 5.04 17.93 8.54
CA GLN A 40 4.82 17.76 7.10
C GLN A 40 4.55 16.31 6.70
N ILE A 41 4.48 15.39 7.68
CA ILE A 41 4.27 13.97 7.46
C ILE A 41 3.01 13.55 8.22
N ASP A 42 2.00 13.06 7.51
CA ASP A 42 0.69 12.75 8.11
C ASP A 42 0.67 11.38 8.78
N VAL A 43 1.50 10.43 8.32
CA VAL A 43 1.56 9.04 8.79
C VAL A 43 2.94 8.45 8.52
N LEU A 44 3.36 7.49 9.34
CA LEU A 44 4.61 6.76 9.17
C LEU A 44 4.35 5.27 9.02
N GLU A 45 5.10 4.63 8.13
CA GLU A 45 5.01 3.19 7.96
C GLU A 45 6.31 2.49 8.36
N LEU A 46 6.18 1.42 9.14
CA LEU A 46 7.27 0.60 9.65
C LEU A 46 7.31 -0.73 8.93
N ILE A 47 8.48 -1.22 8.54
CA ILE A 47 8.65 -2.60 8.10
C ILE A 47 8.59 -3.52 9.33
N ALA A 48 7.64 -4.45 9.34
CA ALA A 48 7.37 -5.32 10.48
C ALA A 48 8.58 -6.17 10.87
N GLU A 49 9.26 -6.72 9.88
CA GLU A 49 10.40 -7.63 10.07
C GLU A 49 11.56 -6.96 10.82
N ASP A 50 11.78 -5.66 10.63
CA ASP A 50 12.80 -4.89 11.33
C ASP A 50 12.52 -4.74 12.84
N HIS A 51 11.27 -5.01 13.25
CA HIS A 51 10.81 -4.77 14.62
C HIS A 51 10.30 -6.01 15.35
N PHE A 52 10.30 -7.18 14.71
CA PHE A 52 9.83 -8.41 15.34
C PHE A 52 10.62 -8.80 16.59
N ASP A 53 11.89 -8.47 16.64
CA ASP A 53 12.79 -8.73 17.78
C ASP A 53 13.21 -7.44 18.48
N ALA A 54 12.43 -6.36 18.31
CA ALA A 54 12.72 -5.07 18.92
C ALA A 54 12.69 -5.15 20.45
N SER A 55 13.70 -4.54 21.07
CA SER A 55 13.76 -4.42 22.52
C SER A 55 12.62 -3.55 23.07
N GLY A 56 12.28 -3.74 24.34
CA GLY A 56 11.29 -2.91 25.01
C GLY A 56 11.59 -1.40 24.94
N ARG A 57 12.87 -1.01 24.85
CA ARG A 57 13.30 0.39 24.65
C ARG A 57 12.91 0.89 23.26
N GLN A 58 13.16 0.10 22.21
CA GLN A 58 12.81 0.44 20.84
C GLN A 58 11.30 0.53 20.66
N LEU A 59 10.52 -0.43 21.18
CA LEU A 59 9.06 -0.39 21.14
C LEU A 59 8.49 0.85 21.85
N ARG A 60 9.07 1.26 22.98
CA ARG A 60 8.66 2.51 23.66
C ARG A 60 8.95 3.75 22.80
N ALA A 61 10.10 3.80 22.13
CA ALA A 61 10.43 4.91 21.25
C ALA A 61 9.46 4.99 20.05
N LEU A 62 9.11 3.85 19.45
CA LEU A 62 8.12 3.78 18.36
C LEU A 62 6.72 4.19 18.85
N ARG A 63 6.31 3.77 20.04
CA ARG A 63 5.03 4.25 20.63
C ARG A 63 5.03 5.77 20.85
N SER A 64 6.15 6.34 21.30
CA SER A 64 6.27 7.79 21.47
C SER A 64 6.19 8.53 20.13
N LEU A 65 6.70 7.93 19.07
CA LEU A 65 6.54 8.44 17.70
C LEU A 65 5.08 8.30 17.25
N GLY A 66 4.46 7.14 17.51
CA GLY A 66 3.05 6.85 17.22
C GLY A 66 2.05 7.79 17.93
N ALA A 67 2.43 8.31 19.09
CA ALA A 67 1.65 9.32 19.79
C ALA A 67 1.68 10.70 19.11
N GLN A 68 2.63 10.96 18.22
CA GLN A 68 2.77 12.22 17.48
C GLN A 68 2.26 12.10 16.05
N ARG A 69 2.45 10.95 15.42
CA ARG A 69 1.96 10.63 14.06
C ARG A 69 1.47 9.19 14.01
N PRO A 70 0.32 8.92 13.40
CA PRO A 70 -0.19 7.57 13.22
C PRO A 70 0.87 6.64 12.62
N LEU A 71 0.90 5.40 13.09
CA LEU A 71 1.78 4.36 12.56
C LEU A 71 0.98 3.34 11.77
N MET A 72 1.57 2.91 10.67
CA MET A 72 1.20 1.70 9.94
C MET A 72 2.33 0.67 10.05
N VAL A 73 2.01 -0.60 9.91
CA VAL A 73 2.99 -1.69 9.93
C VAL A 73 2.84 -2.49 8.65
N HIS A 74 3.92 -2.58 7.89
CA HIS A 74 3.97 -3.29 6.62
C HIS A 74 4.82 -4.56 6.76
N GLY A 75 4.23 -5.72 6.46
CA GLY A 75 4.90 -7.01 6.44
C GLY A 75 5.38 -7.40 5.05
N VAL A 76 6.56 -8.02 4.97
CA VAL A 76 7.19 -8.36 3.68
C VAL A 76 7.37 -9.87 3.48
N ALA A 77 7.41 -10.67 4.55
CA ALA A 77 7.88 -12.05 4.46
C ALA A 77 6.86 -13.09 4.93
N MET A 78 5.59 -12.75 5.03
CA MET A 78 4.59 -13.70 5.51
C MET A 78 4.20 -14.74 4.45
N GLY A 79 4.08 -14.31 3.20
CA GLY A 79 3.76 -15.18 2.08
C GLY A 79 2.32 -15.68 2.12
N LEU A 80 1.36 -14.74 2.25
CA LEU A 80 -0.06 -15.05 2.38
C LEU A 80 -0.71 -15.53 1.06
N ALA A 81 -0.20 -15.07 -0.09
CA ALA A 81 -0.76 -15.42 -1.40
C ALA A 81 -0.25 -16.79 -1.87
N SER A 82 -0.75 -17.85 -1.28
CA SER A 82 -0.33 -19.22 -1.56
C SER A 82 -1.48 -20.19 -1.30
N ALA A 83 -1.48 -21.30 -2.04
CA ALA A 83 -2.30 -22.47 -1.70
C ALA A 83 -1.77 -23.22 -0.45
N SER A 84 -0.53 -22.92 -0.03
CA SER A 84 0.07 -23.49 1.18
C SER A 84 -0.35 -22.70 2.42
N VAL A 85 -0.44 -23.38 3.56
CA VAL A 85 -0.81 -22.75 4.84
C VAL A 85 0.33 -21.84 5.32
N VAL A 86 -0.01 -20.61 5.70
CA VAL A 86 0.92 -19.67 6.34
C VAL A 86 1.42 -20.23 7.68
N GLN A 87 2.69 -20.00 7.98
CA GLN A 87 3.32 -20.50 9.21
C GLN A 87 2.77 -19.75 10.45
N PRO A 88 2.22 -20.47 11.44
CA PRO A 88 1.63 -19.82 12.64
C PRO A 88 2.62 -18.94 13.41
N ALA A 89 3.90 -19.33 13.47
CA ALA A 89 4.91 -18.55 14.17
C ALA A 89 5.11 -17.13 13.59
N ARG A 90 4.96 -16.96 12.26
CA ARG A 90 5.06 -15.65 11.61
C ARG A 90 3.86 -14.78 11.97
N LEU A 91 2.66 -15.34 11.93
CA LEU A 91 1.44 -14.64 12.37
C LEU A 91 1.52 -14.22 13.84
N GLN A 92 2.08 -15.07 14.71
CA GLN A 92 2.29 -14.73 16.13
C GLN A 92 3.30 -13.60 16.33
N ARG A 93 4.35 -13.49 15.49
CA ARG A 93 5.30 -12.36 15.54
C ARG A 93 4.58 -11.06 15.16
N MET A 94 3.79 -11.08 14.08
CA MET A 94 2.99 -9.93 13.68
C MET A 94 1.98 -9.54 14.74
N ALA A 95 1.27 -10.51 15.33
CA ALA A 95 0.30 -10.26 16.40
C ALA A 95 0.94 -9.54 17.60
N ARG A 96 2.13 -10.00 18.04
CA ARG A 96 2.85 -9.32 19.14
C ARG A 96 3.27 -7.90 18.78
N LEU A 97 3.68 -7.65 17.54
CA LEU A 97 4.09 -6.32 17.10
C LEU A 97 2.89 -5.38 17.01
N VAL A 98 1.78 -5.85 16.44
CA VAL A 98 0.51 -5.10 16.34
C VAL A 98 -0.02 -4.77 17.73
N ASP A 99 -0.04 -5.73 18.67
CA ASP A 99 -0.42 -5.50 20.06
C ASP A 99 0.51 -4.48 20.74
N ALA A 100 1.81 -4.61 20.50
CA ALA A 100 2.80 -3.72 21.09
C ALA A 100 2.72 -2.28 20.59
N LEU A 101 2.43 -2.03 19.32
CA LEU A 101 2.47 -0.70 18.69
C LEU A 101 1.09 -0.08 18.51
N ALA A 102 0.02 -0.89 18.48
CA ALA A 102 -1.35 -0.47 18.17
C ALA A 102 -1.42 0.40 16.89
N PRO A 103 -0.89 -0.08 15.73
CA PRO A 103 -0.91 0.68 14.49
C PRO A 103 -2.36 0.88 13.99
N GLU A 104 -2.61 1.90 13.17
CA GLU A 104 -3.93 2.12 12.56
C GLU A 104 -4.32 0.97 11.62
N ALA A 105 -3.32 0.42 10.92
CA ALA A 105 -3.48 -0.73 10.04
C ALA A 105 -2.16 -1.50 9.92
N TRP A 106 -2.28 -2.73 9.45
CA TRP A 106 -1.13 -3.47 8.95
C TRP A 106 -1.42 -4.01 7.56
N SER A 107 -0.35 -4.25 6.79
CA SER A 107 -0.41 -4.69 5.40
C SER A 107 0.58 -5.81 5.12
N GLU A 108 0.39 -6.50 4.00
CA GLU A 108 1.27 -7.60 3.56
C GLU A 108 1.11 -7.81 2.05
N HIS A 109 2.14 -8.32 1.40
CA HIS A 109 2.16 -8.55 -0.03
C HIS A 109 1.29 -9.73 -0.51
N LEU A 110 0.67 -9.58 -1.66
CA LEU A 110 0.05 -10.65 -2.43
C LEU A 110 1.13 -11.50 -3.13
N ALA A 111 2.00 -12.08 -2.34
CA ALA A 111 3.14 -12.88 -2.78
C ALA A 111 3.23 -14.19 -2.03
N PHE A 112 3.94 -15.15 -2.59
CA PHE A 112 4.51 -16.25 -1.82
C PHE A 112 6.03 -16.03 -1.69
N VAL A 113 6.59 -16.47 -0.56
CA VAL A 113 8.01 -16.28 -0.24
C VAL A 113 8.72 -17.60 0.02
N ARG A 114 7.97 -18.70 -0.01
CA ARG A 114 8.49 -20.07 0.17
C ARG A 114 7.67 -21.08 -0.59
N ALA A 115 8.32 -22.15 -1.04
CA ALA A 115 7.70 -23.29 -1.69
C ALA A 115 8.42 -24.59 -1.28
N GLY A 116 7.67 -25.69 -1.03
CA GLY A 116 8.25 -26.96 -0.64
C GLY A 116 9.12 -26.92 0.61
N GLY A 117 8.87 -25.98 1.54
CA GLY A 117 9.69 -25.79 2.74
C GLY A 117 10.97 -24.95 2.53
N VAL A 118 11.24 -24.49 1.31
CA VAL A 118 12.40 -23.67 0.96
C VAL A 118 11.98 -22.20 0.92
N GLU A 119 12.70 -21.33 1.60
CA GLU A 119 12.59 -19.86 1.46
C GLU A 119 13.22 -19.45 0.14
N ILE A 120 12.52 -18.66 -0.67
CA ILE A 120 13.06 -18.18 -1.96
C ILE A 120 13.81 -16.86 -1.84
N GLY A 121 13.76 -16.21 -0.66
CA GLY A 121 14.49 -14.97 -0.38
C GLY A 121 14.01 -13.77 -1.18
N HIS A 122 12.83 -13.86 -1.78
CA HIS A 122 12.22 -12.81 -2.60
C HIS A 122 10.70 -12.95 -2.62
N LEU A 123 9.99 -11.88 -2.97
CA LEU A 123 8.57 -11.91 -3.27
C LEU A 123 8.35 -12.55 -4.64
N ALA A 124 7.45 -13.50 -4.74
CA ALA A 124 7.09 -14.12 -6.00
C ALA A 124 5.58 -14.13 -6.21
N ALA A 125 5.15 -13.77 -7.42
CA ALA A 125 3.76 -13.83 -7.78
C ALA A 125 3.32 -15.29 -7.94
N PRO A 126 2.28 -15.75 -7.24
CA PRO A 126 1.76 -17.09 -7.44
C PRO A 126 1.02 -17.20 -8.78
N PRO A 127 0.83 -18.43 -9.32
CA PRO A 127 -0.11 -18.64 -10.40
C PRO A 127 -1.50 -18.07 -10.03
N ARG A 128 -2.06 -17.24 -10.86
CA ARG A 128 -3.38 -16.62 -10.64
C ARG A 128 -4.46 -17.62 -11.03
N THR A 129 -4.91 -18.41 -10.06
CA THR A 129 -5.87 -19.51 -10.25
C THR A 129 -6.93 -19.49 -9.15
N PRO A 130 -8.09 -20.16 -9.35
CA PRO A 130 -9.07 -20.36 -8.27
C PRO A 130 -8.49 -21.03 -7.02
N ALA A 131 -7.50 -21.93 -7.18
CA ALA A 131 -6.85 -22.61 -6.06
C ALA A 131 -6.02 -21.64 -5.21
N THR A 132 -5.27 -20.72 -5.84
CA THR A 132 -4.51 -19.70 -5.11
C THR A 132 -5.41 -18.62 -4.52
N VAL A 133 -6.55 -18.29 -5.16
CA VAL A 133 -7.60 -17.43 -4.55
C VAL A 133 -8.10 -18.08 -3.25
N ALA A 134 -8.54 -19.34 -3.30
CA ALA A 134 -9.05 -20.04 -2.12
C ALA A 134 -8.01 -20.17 -1.00
N GLY A 135 -6.76 -20.51 -1.35
CA GLY A 135 -5.65 -20.63 -0.40
C GLY A 135 -5.31 -19.30 0.26
N THR A 136 -5.27 -18.22 -0.52
CA THR A 136 -5.02 -16.85 0.00
C THR A 136 -6.14 -16.43 0.94
N ILE A 137 -7.40 -16.62 0.59
CA ILE A 137 -8.54 -16.32 1.46
C ILE A 137 -8.41 -17.07 2.79
N ALA A 138 -8.12 -18.37 2.75
CA ALA A 138 -7.94 -19.16 3.95
C ALA A 138 -6.75 -18.69 4.83
N ASN A 139 -5.65 -18.24 4.21
CA ASN A 139 -4.51 -17.65 4.92
C ASN A 139 -4.86 -16.29 5.55
N LEU A 140 -5.64 -15.46 4.86
CA LEU A 140 -6.12 -14.17 5.38
C LEU A 140 -7.08 -14.35 6.58
N GLU A 141 -7.95 -15.36 6.55
CA GLU A 141 -8.79 -15.69 7.69
C GLU A 141 -7.96 -16.15 8.90
N ARG A 142 -6.92 -16.96 8.69
CA ARG A 142 -5.96 -17.34 9.75
C ARG A 142 -5.22 -16.12 10.30
N ALA A 143 -4.77 -15.22 9.42
CA ALA A 143 -4.10 -13.98 9.81
C ALA A 143 -5.03 -13.12 10.67
N ARG A 144 -6.27 -12.93 10.25
CA ARG A 144 -7.28 -12.20 11.03
C ARG A 144 -7.53 -12.84 12.40
N ALA A 145 -7.62 -14.16 12.46
CA ALA A 145 -7.87 -14.87 13.72
C ALA A 145 -6.70 -14.78 14.71
N VAL A 146 -5.46 -14.76 14.22
CA VAL A 146 -4.26 -14.73 15.08
C VAL A 146 -3.84 -13.30 15.42
N VAL A 147 -3.89 -12.38 14.48
CA VAL A 147 -3.45 -10.98 14.66
C VAL A 147 -4.56 -10.12 15.27
N GLY A 148 -5.82 -10.52 15.14
CA GLY A 148 -6.99 -9.78 15.63
C GLY A 148 -7.57 -8.82 14.59
N SER A 149 -6.87 -8.58 13.48
CA SER A 149 -7.34 -7.77 12.35
C SER A 149 -6.82 -8.35 11.03
N ALA A 150 -7.50 -8.04 9.93
CA ALA A 150 -7.03 -8.43 8.61
C ALA A 150 -5.99 -7.44 8.10
N PRO A 151 -4.99 -7.90 7.31
CA PRO A 151 -4.08 -7.02 6.59
C PRO A 151 -4.79 -6.31 5.43
N GLN A 152 -4.25 -5.17 5.04
CA GLN A 152 -4.43 -4.66 3.70
C GLN A 152 -3.48 -5.43 2.77
N MET A 153 -3.96 -5.82 1.59
CA MET A 153 -3.17 -6.66 0.69
C MET A 153 -2.59 -5.85 -0.46
N GLU A 154 -1.29 -6.03 -0.69
CA GLU A 154 -0.53 -5.27 -1.67
C GLU A 154 -0.26 -6.07 -2.95
N ASN A 155 -0.43 -5.41 -4.11
CA ASN A 155 0.03 -5.93 -5.40
C ASN A 155 1.56 -5.82 -5.50
N ILE A 156 2.20 -6.80 -6.13
CA ILE A 156 3.67 -6.84 -6.28
C ILE A 156 4.10 -6.61 -7.74
N ALA A 157 5.30 -6.05 -7.92
CA ALA A 157 5.97 -6.06 -9.20
C ALA A 157 6.47 -7.46 -9.56
N THR A 158 6.40 -7.81 -10.84
CA THR A 158 6.95 -9.07 -11.34
C THR A 158 7.57 -8.89 -12.74
N LEU A 159 8.70 -9.54 -12.96
CA LEU A 159 9.35 -9.57 -14.27
C LEU A 159 8.88 -10.75 -15.13
N ILE A 160 8.16 -11.70 -14.54
CA ILE A 160 7.71 -12.93 -15.19
C ILE A 160 6.21 -13.06 -14.97
N ALA A 161 5.45 -13.25 -16.04
CA ALA A 161 4.04 -13.62 -15.91
C ALA A 161 3.94 -14.97 -15.17
N PRO A 162 3.17 -15.07 -14.07
CA PRO A 162 3.08 -16.29 -13.32
C PRO A 162 2.57 -17.45 -14.19
N PRO A 163 3.34 -18.54 -14.36
CA PRO A 163 2.96 -19.64 -15.24
C PRO A 163 1.69 -20.33 -14.73
N ALA A 164 0.94 -20.96 -15.63
CA ALA A 164 -0.32 -21.65 -15.36
C ALA A 164 -1.43 -20.76 -14.76
N SER A 165 -1.33 -19.43 -14.90
CA SER A 165 -2.41 -18.52 -14.55
C SER A 165 -3.60 -18.69 -15.49
N THR A 166 -4.80 -18.71 -14.91
CA THR A 166 -6.10 -18.78 -15.64
C THR A 166 -6.97 -17.55 -15.41
N LEU A 167 -6.55 -16.67 -14.49
CA LEU A 167 -7.15 -15.38 -14.21
C LEU A 167 -6.14 -14.27 -14.53
N ASP A 168 -6.64 -13.11 -14.92
CA ASP A 168 -5.81 -11.92 -14.95
C ASP A 168 -5.57 -11.38 -13.53
N GLU A 169 -4.74 -10.33 -13.43
CA GLU A 169 -4.35 -9.77 -12.12
C GLU A 169 -5.53 -9.11 -11.40
N ALA A 170 -6.34 -8.35 -12.13
CA ALA A 170 -7.47 -7.63 -11.56
C ALA A 170 -8.57 -8.59 -11.10
N GLU A 171 -8.87 -9.62 -11.88
CA GLU A 171 -9.80 -10.68 -11.50
C GLU A 171 -9.33 -11.42 -10.25
N TRP A 172 -8.07 -11.84 -10.23
CA TRP A 172 -7.49 -12.60 -9.12
C TRP A 172 -7.50 -11.79 -7.83
N LEU A 173 -7.03 -10.54 -7.88
CA LEU A 173 -7.00 -9.62 -6.76
C LEU A 173 -8.43 -9.28 -6.28
N GLY A 174 -9.35 -9.01 -7.21
CA GLY A 174 -10.75 -8.73 -6.91
C GLY A 174 -11.46 -9.89 -6.20
N GLN A 175 -11.22 -11.13 -6.64
CA GLN A 175 -11.78 -12.33 -6.00
C GLN A 175 -11.22 -12.52 -4.57
N ILE A 176 -9.93 -12.29 -4.34
CA ILE A 176 -9.32 -12.37 -3.00
C ILE A 176 -9.90 -11.27 -2.10
N ALA A 177 -9.86 -10.02 -2.53
CA ALA A 177 -10.31 -8.89 -1.74
C ALA A 177 -11.80 -9.00 -1.40
N GLY A 178 -12.63 -9.45 -2.35
CA GLY A 178 -14.06 -9.70 -2.15
C GLY A 178 -14.33 -10.88 -1.22
N GLY A 179 -13.66 -12.01 -1.46
CA GLY A 179 -13.86 -13.26 -0.70
C GLY A 179 -13.40 -13.16 0.75
N ALA A 180 -12.22 -12.60 1.00
CA ALA A 180 -11.68 -12.40 2.35
C ALA A 180 -12.22 -11.14 3.05
N LYS A 181 -12.93 -10.27 2.32
CA LYS A 181 -13.40 -8.96 2.81
C LYS A 181 -12.25 -8.13 3.40
N VAL A 182 -11.16 -8.02 2.65
CA VAL A 182 -9.98 -7.22 3.00
C VAL A 182 -9.93 -5.97 2.16
N ASP A 183 -9.33 -4.93 2.72
CA ASP A 183 -8.96 -3.74 1.98
C ASP A 183 -7.62 -3.93 1.27
N LEU A 184 -7.29 -3.02 0.36
CA LEU A 184 -6.08 -3.07 -0.45
C LEU A 184 -5.12 -1.95 -0.03
N LEU A 185 -3.85 -2.29 -0.01
CA LEU A 185 -2.75 -1.41 -0.27
C LEU A 185 -2.43 -1.53 -1.75
N LEU A 186 -2.46 -0.41 -2.48
CA LEU A 186 -2.14 -0.40 -3.91
C LEU A 186 -0.80 0.29 -4.14
N ASP A 187 0.22 -0.47 -4.51
CA ASP A 187 1.46 0.11 -5.00
C ASP A 187 1.30 0.48 -6.48
N LEU A 188 1.39 1.78 -6.76
CA LEU A 188 1.21 2.35 -8.09
C LEU A 188 2.46 2.19 -8.97
N HIS A 189 3.65 2.09 -8.37
CA HIS A 189 4.86 1.80 -9.14
C HIS A 189 4.89 0.33 -9.58
N ASN A 190 4.49 -0.60 -8.71
CA ASN A 190 4.33 -2.02 -9.05
C ASN A 190 3.31 -2.21 -10.18
N LEU A 191 2.17 -1.53 -10.09
CA LEU A 191 1.16 -1.54 -11.14
C LEU A 191 1.73 -0.98 -12.46
N TYR A 192 2.42 0.16 -12.40
CA TYR A 192 3.05 0.78 -13.56
C TYR A 192 4.12 -0.14 -14.17
N ALA A 193 5.00 -0.71 -13.34
CA ALA A 193 6.04 -1.63 -13.78
C ALA A 193 5.45 -2.88 -14.45
N ASN A 194 4.44 -3.51 -13.84
CA ASN A 194 3.75 -4.65 -14.44
C ASN A 194 3.11 -4.28 -15.78
N ALA A 195 2.37 -3.17 -15.84
CA ALA A 195 1.72 -2.74 -17.07
C ALA A 195 2.73 -2.55 -18.21
N VAL A 196 3.77 -1.75 -18.02
CA VAL A 196 4.76 -1.50 -19.09
C VAL A 196 5.58 -2.74 -19.43
N ASN A 197 5.89 -3.58 -18.46
CA ASN A 197 6.65 -4.81 -18.68
C ASN A 197 5.87 -5.85 -19.50
N PHE A 198 4.54 -5.87 -19.37
CA PHE A 198 3.68 -6.79 -20.11
C PHE A 198 2.95 -6.14 -21.30
N GLY A 199 3.25 -4.87 -21.62
CA GLY A 199 2.65 -4.18 -22.77
C GLY A 199 1.18 -3.81 -22.56
N LEU A 200 0.77 -3.57 -21.33
CA LEU A 200 -0.57 -3.13 -20.95
C LEU A 200 -0.60 -1.61 -20.76
N ASP A 201 -1.78 -1.01 -20.86
CA ASP A 201 -1.99 0.38 -20.48
C ASP A 201 -2.20 0.50 -18.96
N PRO A 202 -1.34 1.25 -18.22
CA PRO A 202 -1.42 1.35 -16.77
C PRO A 202 -2.74 1.95 -16.27
N ALA A 203 -3.31 2.91 -16.98
CA ALA A 203 -4.58 3.54 -16.60
C ALA A 203 -5.74 2.55 -16.72
N THR A 204 -5.76 1.78 -17.80
CA THR A 204 -6.77 0.71 -18.01
C THR A 204 -6.65 -0.35 -16.91
N LEU A 205 -5.42 -0.79 -16.59
CA LEU A 205 -5.20 -1.79 -15.54
C LEU A 205 -5.67 -1.26 -14.18
N LEU A 206 -5.35 -0.02 -13.84
CA LEU A 206 -5.79 0.63 -12.61
C LEU A 206 -7.34 0.61 -12.48
N LEU A 207 -8.03 0.99 -13.54
CA LEU A 207 -9.50 1.10 -13.52
C LEU A 207 -10.23 -0.26 -13.46
N GLN A 208 -9.54 -1.36 -13.72
CA GLN A 208 -10.08 -2.71 -13.55
C GLN A 208 -10.03 -3.20 -12.09
N LEU A 209 -9.24 -2.54 -11.24
CA LEU A 209 -9.10 -2.93 -9.83
C LEU A 209 -10.30 -2.50 -8.99
N PRO A 210 -10.57 -3.14 -7.84
CA PRO A 210 -11.65 -2.76 -6.94
C PRO A 210 -11.30 -1.51 -6.13
N LEU A 211 -11.26 -0.34 -6.78
CA LEU A 211 -10.75 0.94 -6.24
C LEU A 211 -11.45 1.37 -4.93
N ALA A 212 -12.72 0.99 -4.74
CA ALA A 212 -13.45 1.26 -3.50
C ALA A 212 -12.87 0.56 -2.26
N ARG A 213 -11.98 -0.43 -2.45
CA ARG A 213 -11.30 -1.16 -1.37
C ARG A 213 -9.89 -0.64 -1.09
N VAL A 214 -9.35 0.24 -1.92
CA VAL A 214 -8.01 0.82 -1.70
C VAL A 214 -8.06 1.78 -0.52
N ARG A 215 -7.25 1.56 0.50
CA ARG A 215 -7.11 2.44 1.67
C ARG A 215 -5.74 3.08 1.73
N THR A 216 -4.72 2.28 1.45
CA THR A 216 -3.33 2.74 1.42
C THR A 216 -2.80 2.64 -0.01
N VAL A 217 -1.90 3.53 -0.34
CA VAL A 217 -1.24 3.61 -1.65
C VAL A 217 0.25 3.75 -1.41
N HIS A 218 1.04 2.85 -1.98
CA HIS A 218 2.48 3.06 -2.06
C HIS A 218 2.84 3.77 -3.36
N ILE A 219 3.80 4.68 -3.27
CA ILE A 219 4.48 5.31 -4.39
C ILE A 219 5.98 5.18 -4.19
N SER A 220 6.66 4.75 -5.21
CA SER A 220 8.09 4.52 -5.21
C SER A 220 8.68 4.80 -6.59
N GLY A 221 9.97 4.62 -6.75
CA GLY A 221 10.65 4.67 -8.04
C GLY A 221 11.38 3.39 -8.34
N GLY A 222 11.83 3.28 -9.58
CA GLY A 222 12.59 2.16 -10.07
C GLY A 222 13.42 2.53 -11.29
N HIS A 223 14.09 1.58 -11.90
CA HIS A 223 14.93 1.84 -13.06
C HIS A 223 14.77 0.80 -14.17
N TRP A 224 15.11 1.23 -15.40
CA TRP A 224 15.03 0.38 -16.57
C TRP A 224 16.29 -0.46 -16.72
N ILE A 225 16.13 -1.78 -16.72
CA ILE A 225 17.18 -2.76 -16.99
C ILE A 225 17.05 -3.34 -18.40
N ALA A 226 18.15 -3.80 -18.98
CA ALA A 226 18.11 -4.57 -20.22
C ALA A 226 17.46 -5.94 -19.97
N GLU A 227 16.56 -6.36 -20.88
CA GLU A 227 15.99 -7.70 -20.78
C GLU A 227 17.04 -8.74 -21.24
N PRO A 228 17.38 -9.74 -20.40
CA PRO A 228 18.37 -10.75 -20.78
C PRO A 228 17.97 -11.46 -22.08
N GLY A 229 18.92 -11.56 -23.01
CA GLY A 229 18.69 -12.20 -24.31
C GLY A 229 18.02 -11.33 -25.38
N HIS A 230 17.71 -10.05 -25.07
CA HIS A 230 17.12 -9.12 -26.03
C HIS A 230 17.92 -7.82 -26.13
N ALA A 231 18.42 -7.50 -27.33
CA ALA A 231 19.31 -6.34 -27.55
C ALA A 231 18.64 -4.98 -27.32
N THR A 232 17.33 -4.88 -27.53
CA THR A 232 16.59 -3.60 -27.50
C THR A 232 15.46 -3.54 -26.48
N ARG A 233 15.08 -4.67 -25.89
CA ARG A 233 13.99 -4.71 -24.90
C ARG A 233 14.51 -4.35 -23.50
N ARG A 234 13.70 -3.59 -22.80
CA ARG A 234 13.98 -3.18 -21.41
C ARG A 234 12.80 -3.57 -20.52
N ARG A 235 13.11 -3.79 -19.26
CA ARG A 235 12.13 -4.01 -18.19
C ARG A 235 12.29 -2.95 -17.12
N LEU A 236 11.19 -2.49 -16.57
CA LEU A 236 11.19 -1.62 -15.41
C LEU A 236 11.31 -2.48 -14.16
N LEU A 237 12.37 -2.27 -13.40
CA LEU A 237 12.61 -2.91 -12.11
C LEU A 237 12.12 -1.97 -11.02
N ASP A 238 11.30 -2.51 -10.12
CA ASP A 238 10.94 -1.86 -8.88
C ASP A 238 12.08 -2.03 -7.86
N ASP A 239 12.62 -0.93 -7.34
CA ASP A 239 13.79 -0.99 -6.45
C ASP A 239 13.76 -0.02 -5.26
N HIS A 240 12.80 0.91 -5.25
CA HIS A 240 12.59 1.89 -4.17
C HIS A 240 13.81 2.77 -3.84
N VAL A 241 14.78 2.87 -4.77
CA VAL A 241 15.99 3.71 -4.58
C VAL A 241 16.05 4.90 -5.56
N HIS A 242 15.07 5.00 -6.46
CA HIS A 242 14.92 6.10 -7.40
C HIS A 242 13.72 6.99 -7.04
N ASP A 243 13.64 8.15 -7.68
CA ASP A 243 12.52 9.07 -7.49
C ASP A 243 11.24 8.53 -8.12
N VAL A 244 10.11 8.92 -7.54
CA VAL A 244 8.79 8.59 -8.08
C VAL A 244 8.64 9.24 -9.46
N PRO A 245 8.38 8.47 -10.53
CA PRO A 245 8.22 9.04 -11.87
C PRO A 245 6.85 9.72 -12.04
N ASP A 246 6.77 10.69 -12.96
CA ASP A 246 5.55 11.46 -13.24
C ASP A 246 4.35 10.56 -13.58
N GLN A 247 4.57 9.41 -14.20
CA GLN A 247 3.53 8.43 -14.53
C GLN A 247 2.84 7.87 -13.28
N VAL A 248 3.58 7.68 -12.20
CA VAL A 248 3.02 7.19 -10.92
C VAL A 248 2.18 8.29 -10.27
N PHE A 249 2.62 9.56 -10.31
CA PHE A 249 1.79 10.68 -9.84
C PHE A 249 0.52 10.86 -10.69
N ALA A 250 0.59 10.63 -12.01
CA ALA A 250 -0.59 10.65 -12.88
C ALA A 250 -1.58 9.53 -12.52
N LEU A 251 -1.08 8.33 -12.23
CA LEU A 251 -1.90 7.22 -11.74
C LEU A 251 -2.52 7.51 -10.37
N LEU A 252 -1.79 8.19 -9.48
CA LEU A 252 -2.33 8.63 -8.18
C LEU A 252 -3.48 9.61 -8.36
N ALA A 253 -3.36 10.58 -9.27
CA ALA A 253 -4.46 11.50 -9.58
C ALA A 253 -5.66 10.77 -10.16
N LEU A 254 -5.44 9.81 -11.09
CA LEU A 254 -6.50 8.99 -11.66
C LEU A 254 -7.19 8.13 -10.57
N LEU A 255 -6.43 7.50 -9.68
CA LEU A 255 -6.97 6.76 -8.54
C LEU A 255 -7.82 7.67 -7.65
N ALA A 256 -7.31 8.84 -7.27
CA ALA A 256 -8.02 9.80 -6.43
C ALA A 256 -9.33 10.29 -7.06
N ARG A 257 -9.36 10.41 -8.40
CA ARG A 257 -10.58 10.74 -9.13
C ARG A 257 -11.67 9.68 -9.01
N HIS A 258 -11.29 8.39 -8.97
CA HIS A 258 -12.23 7.26 -9.02
C HIS A 258 -12.46 6.58 -7.66
N ALA A 259 -11.58 6.74 -6.69
CA ALA A 259 -11.74 6.18 -5.35
C ALA A 259 -12.67 7.05 -4.51
N PRO A 260 -13.84 6.54 -4.04
CA PRO A 260 -14.78 7.37 -3.29
C PRO A 260 -14.33 7.68 -1.85
N GLN A 261 -13.44 6.86 -1.30
CA GLN A 261 -12.93 6.97 0.07
C GLN A 261 -11.65 7.80 0.12
N PRO A 262 -11.26 8.30 1.32
CA PRO A 262 -9.95 8.87 1.56
C PRO A 262 -8.83 7.87 1.34
N LEU A 263 -7.67 8.35 0.89
CA LEU A 263 -6.48 7.56 0.63
C LEU A 263 -5.36 7.96 1.59
N THR A 264 -4.60 6.98 2.06
CA THR A 264 -3.33 7.21 2.76
C THR A 264 -2.20 6.83 1.81
N VAL A 265 -1.41 7.81 1.38
CA VAL A 265 -0.29 7.60 0.46
C VAL A 265 1.01 7.54 1.26
N ILE A 266 1.83 6.52 1.02
CA ILE A 266 3.16 6.34 1.62
C ILE A 266 4.21 6.42 0.51
N LEU A 267 5.17 7.34 0.66
CA LEU A 267 6.38 7.33 -0.15
C LEU A 267 7.34 6.29 0.40
N GLU A 268 7.71 5.32 -0.41
CA GLU A 268 8.73 4.35 -0.07
C GLU A 268 10.09 4.73 -0.68
N ARG A 269 11.11 4.72 0.17
CA ARG A 269 12.51 4.92 -0.23
C ARG A 269 13.40 4.02 0.62
N ASP A 270 14.04 3.04 0.00
CA ASP A 270 14.77 1.98 0.70
C ASP A 270 16.29 2.14 0.64
N GLY A 271 16.76 3.12 -0.11
CA GLY A 271 18.19 3.41 -0.25
C GLY A 271 18.47 4.63 -1.09
N GLN A 272 19.75 4.91 -1.32
CA GLN A 272 20.20 6.10 -2.06
C GLN A 272 19.44 7.36 -1.62
N PHE A 273 19.36 7.55 -0.27
CA PHE A 273 18.57 8.61 0.34
C PHE A 273 19.05 9.98 -0.14
N PRO A 274 18.20 10.76 -0.83
CA PRO A 274 18.53 12.14 -1.20
C PRO A 274 18.45 13.07 0.03
N GLY A 275 18.78 14.34 -0.15
CA GLY A 275 18.52 15.34 0.88
C GLY A 275 17.04 15.34 1.29
N PHE A 276 16.75 15.50 2.58
CA PHE A 276 15.38 15.34 3.09
C PHE A 276 14.36 16.30 2.46
N ALA A 277 14.78 17.52 2.10
CA ALA A 277 13.96 18.48 1.36
C ALA A 277 13.48 17.91 0.00
N HIS A 278 14.25 17.06 -0.64
CA HIS A 278 13.84 16.40 -1.88
C HIS A 278 12.72 15.38 -1.64
N LEU A 279 12.79 14.61 -0.56
CA LEU A 279 11.70 13.71 -0.16
C LEU A 279 10.42 14.49 0.15
N LEU A 280 10.52 15.61 0.88
CA LEU A 280 9.37 16.49 1.14
C LEU A 280 8.75 16.99 -0.18
N GLY A 281 9.56 17.34 -1.18
CA GLY A 281 9.07 17.72 -2.51
C GLY A 281 8.26 16.59 -3.19
N GLN A 282 8.63 15.32 -3.01
CA GLN A 282 7.86 14.19 -3.54
C GLN A 282 6.55 13.98 -2.76
N LEU A 283 6.54 14.20 -1.43
CA LEU A 283 5.29 14.21 -0.64
C LEU A 283 4.34 15.32 -1.11
N ASP A 284 4.87 16.51 -1.42
CA ASP A 284 4.06 17.62 -1.93
C ASP A 284 3.51 17.34 -3.33
N ALA A 285 4.28 16.69 -4.19
CA ALA A 285 3.82 16.22 -5.50
C ALA A 285 2.67 15.18 -5.35
N ALA A 286 2.77 14.26 -4.40
CA ALA A 286 1.69 13.32 -4.08
C ALA A 286 0.42 14.05 -3.60
N ARG A 287 0.55 15.04 -2.71
CA ARG A 287 -0.58 15.87 -2.29
C ARG A 287 -1.21 16.64 -3.45
N ALA A 288 -0.38 17.13 -4.37
CA ALA A 288 -0.88 17.83 -5.57
C ALA A 288 -1.66 16.88 -6.49
N ALA A 289 -1.17 15.67 -6.72
CA ALA A 289 -1.85 14.64 -7.50
C ALA A 289 -3.19 14.25 -6.89
N LEU A 290 -3.26 14.02 -5.57
CA LEU A 290 -4.51 13.75 -4.86
C LEU A 290 -5.53 14.89 -5.04
N ARG A 291 -5.12 16.14 -4.80
CA ARG A 291 -6.01 17.30 -4.98
C ARG A 291 -6.52 17.43 -6.40
N SER A 292 -5.66 17.21 -7.42
CA SER A 292 -6.06 17.24 -8.81
C SER A 292 -7.16 16.22 -9.11
N GLY A 293 -6.94 14.96 -8.72
CA GLY A 293 -7.93 13.89 -8.94
C GLY A 293 -9.25 14.15 -8.21
N ARG A 294 -9.22 14.63 -6.96
CA ARG A 294 -10.43 14.96 -6.19
C ARG A 294 -11.22 16.11 -6.82
N THR A 295 -10.52 17.13 -7.33
CA THR A 295 -11.15 18.27 -8.03
C THR A 295 -11.84 17.82 -9.31
N GLU A 296 -11.19 16.95 -10.09
CA GLU A 296 -11.79 16.37 -11.30
C GLU A 296 -13.01 15.51 -10.98
N ALA A 297 -12.97 14.70 -9.90
CA ALA A 297 -14.13 13.92 -9.46
C ALA A 297 -15.34 14.82 -9.14
N GLN A 298 -15.12 15.92 -8.42
CA GLN A 298 -16.16 16.89 -8.08
C GLN A 298 -16.75 17.57 -9.32
N ALA A 299 -15.91 17.96 -10.28
CA ALA A 299 -16.36 18.59 -11.52
C ALA A 299 -17.27 17.65 -12.36
N HIS A 300 -17.00 16.33 -12.35
CA HIS A 300 -17.81 15.36 -13.04
C HIS A 300 -19.11 14.99 -12.30
N ALA A 301 -19.16 15.16 -10.98
CA ALA A 301 -20.34 14.88 -10.17
C ALA A 301 -21.38 16.01 -10.20
N GLN A 302 -21.00 17.23 -10.64
CA GLN A 302 -21.93 18.34 -10.81
C GLN A 302 -22.72 18.14 -12.12
N PRO A 303 -24.06 18.03 -12.08
CA PRO A 303 -24.86 17.93 -13.30
C PRO A 303 -24.67 19.20 -14.13
N ALA A 304 -24.42 19.02 -15.44
CA ALA A 304 -24.48 20.10 -16.42
C ALA A 304 -25.93 20.61 -16.51
N GLY A 305 -26.28 21.56 -15.68
CA GLY A 305 -27.66 22.05 -15.64
C GLY A 305 -27.87 23.09 -14.57
N GLN A 306 -27.46 24.32 -14.85
CA GLN A 306 -28.17 25.56 -14.52
C GLN A 306 -27.47 26.73 -15.21
N ALA A 307 -27.51 26.72 -16.56
CA ALA A 307 -27.41 27.95 -17.32
C ALA A 307 -28.84 28.28 -17.75
N ALA A 308 -29.50 29.09 -16.98
CA ALA A 308 -30.72 29.80 -17.37
C ALA A 308 -30.44 31.26 -17.47
#